data_96df0ae68d5a23094d270fdbd7a6db81
#
_entry.id   96df0ae68d5a23094d270fdbd7a6db81
#
_cell.length_a   1.000
_cell.length_b   1.000
_cell.length_c   1.000
_cell.angle_alpha   90.00
_cell.angle_beta   90.00
_cell.angle_gamma   90.00
#
_symmetry.space_group_name_H-M   'P 1'
#
loop_
_entity.id
_entity.type
_entity.pdbx_description
1 polymer ?
#
loop_
_entity_poly.entity_id
_entity_poly.type
_entity_poly.pdbx_seq_one_letter_code
_entity_poly.pdbx_strand_id
1 'polypeptide(L)'
;MNWLAPKRGHRVKSRKGKPRMPTGGSVRGTTLVWGDWGLRMCDHDRRVSAAQLNMGMATIRQRLRGLKYRLYTRVAADIGVYTSGNEVRMGKGKGSFDYWASRIAVSKIIFELKGDIHEKAIRDAFRVAAAKMPGRFSLDMERKWTRDLQGQDNTNS
;
A
#
# COMPACT_ATOMS: atom_id res chain seq x y z
N MET A 1 8.73 14.98 -4.11
CA MET A 1 9.09 14.45 -2.78
C MET A 1 8.86 12.95 -2.78
N ASN A 2 9.84 12.15 -2.40
CA ASN A 2 9.68 10.68 -2.36
C ASN A 2 9.06 10.29 -1.01
N TRP A 3 7.76 10.01 -0.98
CA TRP A 3 7.02 9.62 0.22
C TRP A 3 7.40 8.24 0.77
N LEU A 4 8.09 7.44 -0.05
CA LEU A 4 8.47 6.07 0.27
C LEU A 4 9.90 5.94 0.80
N ALA A 5 10.55 7.06 1.10
CA ALA A 5 11.86 7.07 1.75
C ALA A 5 11.89 8.15 2.84
N PRO A 6 12.51 7.89 3.99
CA PRO A 6 12.66 8.91 5.02
C PRO A 6 13.50 10.08 4.53
N LYS A 7 13.17 11.28 5.00
CA LYS A 7 13.94 12.50 4.67
C LYS A 7 15.34 12.51 5.29
N ARG A 8 15.55 11.78 6.38
CA ARG A 8 16.82 11.72 7.09
C ARG A 8 17.62 10.51 6.63
N GLY A 9 18.87 10.72 6.25
CA GLY A 9 19.81 9.65 6.00
C GLY A 9 20.03 8.76 7.23
N HIS A 10 20.43 7.52 7.01
CA HIS A 10 20.74 6.59 8.08
C HIS A 10 22.05 6.94 8.75
N ARG A 11 21.97 7.57 9.90
CA ARG A 11 23.12 7.70 10.80
C ARG A 11 23.28 6.51 11.75
N VAL A 12 22.16 5.86 12.09
CA VAL A 12 22.16 4.74 13.06
C VAL A 12 21.48 3.53 12.42
N LYS A 13 22.16 2.39 12.49
CA LYS A 13 21.62 1.12 12.00
C LYS A 13 20.45 0.68 12.87
N SER A 14 19.27 0.47 12.26
CA SER A 14 18.08 -0.01 12.95
C SER A 14 18.22 -1.49 13.35
N ARG A 15 17.49 -1.92 14.37
CA ARG A 15 17.38 -3.35 14.73
C ARG A 15 16.77 -4.14 13.58
N LYS A 16 17.16 -5.43 13.43
CA LYS A 16 16.62 -6.31 12.38
C LYS A 16 15.10 -6.40 12.46
N GLY A 17 14.56 -6.56 13.64
CA GLY A 17 13.13 -6.72 13.87
C GLY A 17 12.54 -7.93 13.16
N LYS A 18 11.25 -8.19 13.35
CA LYS A 18 10.51 -9.21 12.61
C LYS A 18 10.04 -8.63 11.26
N PRO A 19 10.04 -9.40 10.16
CA PRO A 19 9.48 -8.93 8.89
C PRO A 19 7.97 -8.71 8.98
N ARG A 20 7.30 -9.40 9.86
CA ARG A 20 5.84 -9.33 10.08
C ARG A 20 5.44 -8.22 11.04
N MET A 21 4.26 -7.66 10.84
CA MET A 21 3.59 -6.80 11.82
C MET A 21 2.80 -7.67 12.79
N PRO A 22 2.78 -7.36 14.09
CA PRO A 22 1.83 -7.97 15.01
C PRO A 22 0.40 -7.65 14.54
N THR A 23 -0.42 -8.68 14.37
CA THR A 23 -1.80 -8.52 13.89
C THR A 23 -2.83 -8.45 15.01
N GLY A 24 -2.44 -8.40 16.27
CA GLY A 24 -3.25 -8.45 17.50
C GLY A 24 -4.56 -7.64 17.55
N GLY A 25 -5.42 -7.77 16.53
CA GLY A 25 -6.73 -7.12 16.46
C GLY A 25 -6.72 -5.65 16.05
N SER A 26 -5.59 -5.09 15.63
CA SER A 26 -5.53 -3.68 15.19
C SER A 26 -6.25 -3.47 13.85
N VAL A 27 -7.24 -2.60 13.85
CA VAL A 27 -7.98 -2.17 12.65
C VAL A 27 -7.37 -0.93 11.97
N ARG A 28 -6.19 -0.47 12.41
CA ARG A 28 -5.55 0.73 11.87
C ARG A 28 -5.13 0.53 10.41
N GLY A 29 -5.63 1.41 9.54
CA GLY A 29 -5.31 1.40 8.11
C GLY A 29 -6.05 0.35 7.29
N THR A 30 -7.11 -0.26 7.83
CA THR A 30 -7.97 -1.22 7.14
C THR A 30 -9.18 -0.58 6.45
N THR A 31 -9.48 0.67 6.75
CA THR A 31 -10.60 1.41 6.19
C THR A 31 -10.13 2.45 5.18
N LEU A 32 -10.95 2.74 4.17
CA LEU A 32 -10.77 3.86 3.26
C LEU A 32 -11.02 5.18 4.04
N VAL A 33 -10.19 6.19 3.78
CA VAL A 33 -10.27 7.49 4.47
C VAL A 33 -10.36 8.64 3.47
N TRP A 34 -9.57 8.62 2.41
CA TRP A 34 -9.44 9.73 1.46
C TRP A 34 -9.95 9.41 0.07
N GLY A 35 -10.03 8.14 -0.28
CA GLY A 35 -10.41 7.68 -1.59
C GLY A 35 -11.68 6.85 -1.57
N ASP A 36 -12.32 6.72 -2.71
CA ASP A 36 -13.51 5.88 -2.91
C ASP A 36 -13.11 4.42 -3.19
N TRP A 37 -11.86 4.21 -3.61
CA TRP A 37 -11.30 2.93 -4.03
C TRP A 37 -9.97 2.69 -3.35
N GLY A 38 -9.70 1.45 -2.95
CA GLY A 38 -8.43 1.10 -2.32
C GLY A 38 -7.89 -0.26 -2.73
N LEU A 39 -6.59 -0.39 -2.66
CA LEU A 39 -5.88 -1.67 -2.83
C LEU A 39 -5.51 -2.21 -1.46
N ARG A 40 -6.16 -3.32 -1.07
CA ARG A 40 -6.05 -3.98 0.23
C ARG A 40 -5.16 -5.22 0.15
N MET A 41 -4.27 -5.41 1.11
CA MET A 41 -3.54 -6.65 1.30
C MET A 41 -4.47 -7.73 1.85
N CYS A 42 -4.62 -8.85 1.13
CA CYS A 42 -5.47 -9.99 1.54
C CYS A 42 -4.68 -11.20 1.98
N ASP A 43 -3.39 -11.20 1.71
CA ASP A 43 -2.48 -12.25 2.12
C ASP A 43 -1.92 -11.99 3.53
N HIS A 44 -1.10 -12.89 4.04
CA HIS A 44 -0.41 -12.68 5.31
C HIS A 44 0.46 -11.44 5.28
N ASP A 45 0.71 -10.88 6.45
CA ASP A 45 1.57 -9.72 6.64
C ASP A 45 2.99 -9.96 6.09
N ARG A 46 3.54 -8.94 5.46
CA ARG A 46 4.87 -9.01 4.87
C ARG A 46 5.57 -7.67 4.78
N ARG A 47 6.85 -7.73 4.52
CA ARG A 47 7.66 -6.55 4.25
C ARG A 47 7.76 -6.34 2.74
N VAL A 48 7.39 -5.14 2.29
CA VAL A 48 7.43 -4.73 0.87
C VAL A 48 8.46 -3.63 0.72
N SER A 49 9.31 -3.73 -0.30
CA SER A 49 10.35 -2.72 -0.57
C SER A 49 9.77 -1.43 -1.14
N ALA A 50 10.46 -0.32 -0.93
CA ALA A 50 10.10 0.97 -1.51
C ALA A 50 10.07 0.92 -3.05
N ALA A 51 10.97 0.16 -3.67
CA ALA A 51 11.00 -0.03 -5.12
C ALA A 51 9.72 -0.71 -5.63
N GLN A 52 9.24 -1.75 -4.95
CA GLN A 52 8.00 -2.45 -5.30
C GLN A 52 6.77 -1.55 -5.13
N LEU A 53 6.71 -0.76 -4.05
CA LEU A 53 5.64 0.21 -3.84
C LEU A 53 5.66 1.32 -4.92
N ASN A 54 6.83 1.81 -5.28
CA ASN A 54 6.98 2.79 -6.36
C ASN A 54 6.54 2.20 -7.71
N MET A 55 6.88 0.94 -8.01
CA MET A 55 6.42 0.25 -9.22
C MET A 55 4.88 0.13 -9.25
N GLY A 56 4.27 -0.26 -8.14
CA GLY A 56 2.81 -0.33 -8.03
C GLY A 56 2.16 1.03 -8.31
N MET A 57 2.67 2.08 -7.66
CA MET A 57 2.20 3.46 -7.85
C MET A 57 2.38 3.95 -9.30
N ALA A 58 3.55 3.71 -9.90
CA ALA A 58 3.83 4.09 -11.29
C ALA A 58 2.90 3.38 -12.27
N THR A 59 2.61 2.10 -12.02
CA THR A 59 1.69 1.31 -12.86
C THR A 59 0.27 1.87 -12.81
N ILE A 60 -0.24 2.23 -11.63
CA ILE A 60 -1.57 2.86 -11.50
C ILE A 60 -1.59 4.17 -12.29
N ARG A 61 -0.58 5.02 -12.11
CA ARG A 61 -0.49 6.30 -12.84
C ARG A 61 -0.43 6.12 -14.35
N GLN A 62 0.29 5.12 -14.83
CA GLN A 62 0.42 4.83 -16.25
C GLN A 62 -0.91 4.36 -16.85
N ARG A 63 -1.64 3.48 -16.15
CA ARG A 63 -2.93 2.96 -16.61
C ARG A 63 -4.05 3.99 -16.60
N LEU A 64 -4.02 4.92 -15.66
CA LEU A 64 -5.01 5.99 -15.52
C LEU A 64 -4.56 7.32 -16.16
N ARG A 65 -3.56 7.26 -17.04
CA ARG A 65 -3.06 8.45 -17.73
C ARG A 65 -4.18 9.11 -18.56
N GLY A 66 -4.30 10.44 -18.45
CA GLY A 66 -5.34 11.23 -19.13
C GLY A 66 -6.66 11.36 -18.36
N LEU A 67 -6.83 10.62 -17.26
CA LEU A 67 -8.02 10.73 -16.40
C LEU A 67 -7.75 11.67 -15.21
N LYS A 68 -8.81 12.27 -14.67
CA LYS A 68 -8.72 13.12 -13.47
C LYS A 68 -8.88 12.27 -12.22
N TYR A 69 -7.81 12.13 -11.44
CA TYR A 69 -7.82 11.38 -10.18
C TYR A 69 -6.79 11.89 -9.18
N ARG A 70 -6.95 11.50 -7.93
CA ARG A 70 -5.95 11.63 -6.87
C ARG A 70 -5.59 10.27 -6.34
N LEU A 71 -4.30 9.96 -6.31
CA LEU A 71 -3.75 8.73 -5.75
C LEU A 71 -3.07 9.04 -4.42
N TYR A 72 -3.51 8.37 -3.37
CA TYR A 72 -2.97 8.49 -2.02
C TYR A 72 -2.21 7.22 -1.65
N THR A 73 -1.01 7.39 -1.10
CA THR A 73 -0.20 6.30 -0.56
C THR A 73 -0.39 6.25 0.95
N ARG A 74 -0.91 5.13 1.46
CA ARG A 74 -1.23 4.91 2.87
C ARG A 74 -0.10 4.31 3.69
N VAL A 75 1.01 3.98 3.06
CA VAL A 75 2.17 3.32 3.68
C VAL A 75 3.43 4.14 3.44
N ALA A 76 4.33 4.12 4.43
CA ALA A 76 5.65 4.71 4.34
C ALA A 76 6.71 3.61 4.42
N ALA A 77 7.80 3.74 3.66
CA ALA A 77 8.94 2.83 3.74
C ALA A 77 10.02 3.46 4.62
N ASP A 78 9.90 3.23 5.91
CA ASP A 78 10.74 3.81 6.96
C ASP A 78 11.72 2.82 7.60
N ILE A 79 11.63 1.54 7.23
CA ILE A 79 12.44 0.47 7.77
C ILE A 79 13.64 0.21 6.86
N GLY A 80 14.83 0.47 7.36
CA GLY A 80 16.07 0.13 6.65
C GLY A 80 16.36 -1.37 6.70
N VAL A 81 16.56 -1.95 5.54
CA VAL A 81 17.02 -3.34 5.40
C VAL A 81 18.52 -3.34 5.18
N TYR A 82 19.19 -4.21 5.92
CA TYR A 82 20.65 -4.35 5.89
C TYR A 82 20.98 -5.78 5.49
N THR A 83 21.87 -5.95 4.53
CA THR A 83 22.32 -7.26 4.05
C THR A 83 23.82 -7.42 4.26
N SER A 84 24.24 -8.63 4.62
CA SER A 84 25.65 -9.01 4.64
C SER A 84 26.06 -9.55 3.28
N GLY A 85 27.32 -9.39 2.89
CA GLY A 85 27.85 -9.99 1.67
C GLY A 85 27.80 -11.52 1.73
N ASN A 86 27.64 -12.18 0.58
CA ASN A 86 27.53 -13.63 0.48
C ASN A 86 28.85 -14.36 0.78
N GLU A 87 30.00 -13.71 0.56
CA GLU A 87 31.33 -14.29 0.75
C GLU A 87 31.94 -14.03 2.14
N VAL A 88 31.18 -13.35 3.00
CA VAL A 88 31.65 -13.01 4.35
C VAL A 88 31.21 -14.06 5.35
N ARG A 89 32.16 -14.61 6.11
CA ARG A 89 31.88 -15.53 7.23
C ARG A 89 30.96 -14.86 8.25
N MET A 90 30.18 -15.66 8.99
CA MET A 90 29.33 -15.19 10.07
C MET A 90 30.14 -14.37 11.10
N GLY A 91 29.51 -13.37 11.71
CA GLY A 91 30.15 -12.40 12.62
C GLY A 91 30.43 -11.07 11.97
N LYS A 92 31.36 -10.29 12.50
CA LYS A 92 31.79 -8.95 12.02
C LYS A 92 30.70 -7.88 11.98
N GLY A 93 29.62 -8.07 12.78
CA GLY A 93 28.59 -7.07 12.97
C GLY A 93 27.52 -7.04 11.90
N LYS A 94 26.79 -5.93 11.82
CA LYS A 94 25.65 -5.74 10.92
C LYS A 94 26.12 -5.33 9.53
N GLY A 95 25.53 -5.92 8.49
CA GLY A 95 25.80 -5.60 7.09
C GLY A 95 25.54 -4.13 6.72
N SER A 96 25.78 -3.80 5.47
CA SER A 96 25.53 -2.47 4.91
C SER A 96 24.03 -2.26 4.62
N PHE A 97 23.64 -0.99 4.50
CA PHE A 97 22.29 -0.63 4.07
C PHE A 97 22.05 -1.09 2.63
N ASP A 98 20.89 -1.69 2.41
CA ASP A 98 20.47 -2.18 1.10
C ASP A 98 19.29 -1.33 0.56
N TYR A 99 18.13 -1.44 1.19
CA TYR A 99 16.95 -0.69 0.74
C TYR A 99 16.00 -0.33 1.87
N TRP A 100 15.08 0.57 1.57
CA TRP A 100 13.96 0.91 2.42
C TRP A 100 12.79 -0.03 2.22
N ALA A 101 12.08 -0.36 3.27
CA ALA A 101 10.91 -1.22 3.24
C ALA A 101 9.81 -0.73 4.18
N SER A 102 8.58 -1.14 3.89
CA SER A 102 7.41 -0.99 4.75
C SER A 102 6.93 -2.35 5.23
N ARG A 103 6.51 -2.44 6.49
CA ARG A 103 5.77 -3.60 7.00
C ARG A 103 4.30 -3.37 6.74
N ILE A 104 3.68 -4.29 6.03
CA ILE A 104 2.27 -4.23 5.67
C ILE A 104 1.56 -5.34 6.42
N ALA A 105 0.59 -4.97 7.25
CA ALA A 105 -0.26 -5.90 7.97
C ALA A 105 -1.35 -6.47 7.06
N VAL A 106 -1.94 -7.58 7.47
CA VAL A 106 -3.14 -8.15 6.82
C VAL A 106 -4.26 -7.11 6.81
N SER A 107 -5.04 -7.09 5.75
CA SER A 107 -6.16 -6.16 5.53
C SER A 107 -5.79 -4.68 5.43
N LYS A 108 -4.51 -4.34 5.45
CA LYS A 108 -4.08 -2.94 5.33
C LYS A 108 -4.22 -2.44 3.89
N ILE A 109 -4.78 -1.24 3.76
CA ILE A 109 -4.87 -0.53 2.49
C ILE A 109 -3.53 0.14 2.19
N ILE A 110 -3.03 -0.07 0.98
CA ILE A 110 -1.73 0.46 0.52
C ILE A 110 -1.92 1.72 -0.29
N PHE A 111 -2.83 1.69 -1.25
CA PHE A 111 -3.15 2.81 -2.12
C PHE A 111 -4.64 3.10 -2.04
N GLU A 112 -4.98 4.38 -2.06
CA GLU A 112 -6.35 4.84 -2.23
C GLU A 112 -6.43 5.73 -3.47
N LEU A 113 -7.53 5.63 -4.18
CA LEU A 113 -7.81 6.40 -5.38
C LEU A 113 -9.13 7.13 -5.20
N LYS A 114 -9.12 8.43 -5.51
CA LYS A 114 -10.31 9.28 -5.54
C LYS A 114 -10.43 9.90 -6.93
N GLY A 115 -11.58 9.77 -7.53
CA GLY A 115 -11.87 10.36 -8.83
C GLY A 115 -13.07 9.75 -9.49
N ASP A 116 -13.67 10.50 -10.40
CA ASP A 116 -14.80 10.04 -11.22
C ASP A 116 -14.26 9.24 -12.42
N ILE A 117 -13.99 7.98 -12.19
CA ILE A 117 -13.43 7.05 -13.18
C ILE A 117 -14.26 5.78 -13.18
N HIS A 118 -14.51 5.26 -14.38
CA HIS A 118 -15.24 4.01 -14.53
C HIS A 118 -14.56 2.86 -13.79
N GLU A 119 -15.33 2.10 -13.03
CA GLU A 119 -14.86 0.99 -12.18
C GLU A 119 -13.94 0.00 -12.92
N LYS A 120 -14.28 -0.36 -14.16
CA LYS A 120 -13.50 -1.30 -14.98
C LYS A 120 -12.05 -0.83 -15.19
N ALA A 121 -11.84 0.48 -15.41
CA ALA A 121 -10.50 1.04 -15.57
C ALA A 121 -9.71 0.98 -14.26
N ILE A 122 -10.36 1.24 -13.11
CA ILE A 122 -9.75 1.15 -11.79
C ILE A 122 -9.39 -0.31 -11.46
N ARG A 123 -10.29 -1.25 -11.73
CA ARG A 123 -10.04 -2.68 -11.54
C ARG A 123 -8.84 -3.17 -12.34
N ASP A 124 -8.73 -2.78 -13.61
CA ASP A 124 -7.57 -3.14 -14.43
C ASP A 124 -6.27 -2.53 -13.90
N ALA A 125 -6.29 -1.24 -13.57
CA ALA A 125 -5.12 -0.55 -13.03
C ALA A 125 -4.60 -1.20 -11.73
N PHE A 126 -5.51 -1.51 -10.80
CA PHE A 126 -5.14 -2.14 -9.53
C PHE A 126 -4.74 -3.61 -9.69
N ARG A 127 -5.37 -4.36 -10.61
CA ARG A 127 -4.98 -5.73 -10.93
C ARG A 127 -3.53 -5.80 -11.43
N VAL A 128 -3.16 -4.93 -12.37
CA VAL A 128 -1.79 -4.90 -12.91
C VAL A 128 -0.78 -4.41 -11.87
N ALA A 129 -1.15 -3.43 -11.03
CA ALA A 129 -0.30 -2.96 -9.94
C ALA A 129 -0.07 -4.05 -8.89
N ALA A 130 -1.13 -4.78 -8.52
CA ALA A 130 -1.07 -5.89 -7.59
C ALA A 130 -0.11 -7.00 -8.06
N ALA A 131 -0.12 -7.33 -9.35
CA ALA A 131 0.78 -8.33 -9.93
C ALA A 131 2.27 -7.96 -9.85
N LYS A 132 2.59 -6.66 -9.69
CA LYS A 132 3.97 -6.18 -9.53
C LYS A 132 4.45 -6.09 -8.08
N MET A 133 3.59 -6.36 -7.13
CA MET A 133 3.91 -6.35 -5.71
C MET A 133 3.81 -7.75 -5.11
N PRO A 134 4.60 -8.08 -4.08
CA PRO A 134 4.55 -9.39 -3.46
C PRO A 134 3.30 -9.53 -2.61
N GLY A 135 2.52 -10.58 -2.83
CA GLY A 135 1.32 -10.92 -2.07
C GLY A 135 0.06 -10.88 -2.89
N ARG A 136 -1.05 -11.17 -2.23
CA ARG A 136 -2.39 -11.08 -2.82
C ARG A 136 -3.04 -9.79 -2.36
N PHE A 137 -3.64 -9.10 -3.32
CA PHE A 137 -4.34 -7.84 -3.08
C PHE A 137 -5.75 -7.92 -3.64
N SER A 138 -6.67 -7.27 -2.98
CA SER A 138 -8.04 -7.07 -3.48
C SER A 138 -8.35 -5.60 -3.65
N LEU A 139 -9.26 -5.32 -4.55
CA LEU A 139 -9.89 -4.02 -4.66
C LEU A 139 -10.91 -3.86 -3.54
N ASP A 140 -10.81 -2.79 -2.80
CA ASP A 140 -11.79 -2.35 -1.82
C ASP A 140 -12.50 -1.10 -2.33
N MET A 141 -13.81 -1.06 -2.14
CA MET A 141 -14.64 0.08 -2.52
C MET A 141 -15.27 0.63 -1.26
N GLU A 142 -15.34 1.95 -1.15
CA GLU A 142 -16.26 2.56 -0.21
C GLU A 142 -17.67 2.17 -0.64
N ARG A 143 -18.39 1.41 0.17
CA ARG A 143 -19.83 1.22 -0.02
C ARG A 143 -20.44 2.60 0.19
N LYS A 144 -20.70 3.33 -0.88
CA LYS A 144 -21.68 4.41 -0.85
C LYS A 144 -22.97 3.74 -0.45
N TRP A 145 -23.31 3.81 0.81
CA TRP A 145 -24.65 3.51 1.26
C TRP A 145 -25.56 4.42 0.43
N THR A 146 -26.33 3.80 -0.41
CA THR A 146 -27.34 4.45 -1.21
C THR A 146 -28.35 5.12 -0.27
N ARG A 147 -28.05 6.36 0.13
CA ARG A 147 -29.03 7.27 0.72
C ARG A 147 -30.13 7.59 -0.30
N ASP A 148 -29.92 7.20 -1.54
CA ASP A 148 -30.81 7.52 -2.66
C ASP A 148 -32.00 6.55 -2.79
N LEU A 149 -32.04 5.43 -2.05
CA LEU A 149 -33.15 4.48 -2.07
C LEU A 149 -34.22 4.72 -0.98
N GLN A 150 -33.98 5.59 -0.02
CA GLN A 150 -34.97 5.93 1.03
C GLN A 150 -35.73 7.23 0.76
N GLY A 151 -35.42 7.93 -0.33
CA GLY A 151 -36.10 9.20 -0.70
C GLY A 151 -37.26 9.06 -1.65
N GLN A 152 -37.57 7.87 -2.18
CA GLN A 152 -38.62 7.71 -3.19
C GLN A 152 -39.91 7.07 -2.69
N ASP A 153 -39.99 6.61 -1.44
CA ASP A 153 -41.19 5.95 -0.93
C ASP A 153 -42.18 6.86 -0.17
N ASN A 154 -41.96 8.18 -0.12
CA ASN A 154 -42.81 9.11 0.63
C ASN A 154 -43.57 10.14 -0.22
N THR A 155 -43.79 9.88 -1.51
CA THR A 155 -44.62 10.78 -2.34
C THR A 155 -45.79 10.09 -3.00
N ASN A 156 -46.39 9.08 -2.36
CA ASN A 156 -47.72 8.59 -2.73
C ASN A 156 -48.51 8.19 -1.48
N SER A 157 -49.08 9.16 -0.83
CA SER A 157 -50.26 9.02 0.03
C SER A 157 -51.02 10.34 0.02
#